data_fc9b3cc5021639bade7f965a68ec6372
#
_entry.id   fc9b3cc5021639bade7f965a68ec6372
#
_cell.length_a   1.000
_cell.length_b   1.000
_cell.length_c   1.000
_cell.angle_alpha   90.00
_cell.angle_beta   90.00
_cell.angle_gamma   90.00
#
_symmetry.space_group_name_H-M   'P 1'
#
loop_
_entity.id
_entity.type
_entity.pdbx_description
1 polymer ?
#
loop_
_entity_poly.entity_id
_entity_poly.type
_entity_poly.pdbx_seq_one_letter_code
_entity_poly.pdbx_strand_id
1 'polypeptide(L)'
;LDNAVNFSKGELHVHGLCGTANCTLTYHENVLWTAIRTEEELRAIQGKQDIQYYYLTNNIELNNTSWNPTGDISLCLNGHSITANGDFDAITVGSEDSSTAGNLHVCDCTGNGKITHAEDKTGRGVYVHPRSSFHLWGGSITGNSTDDCGGGVYLNGGFGYLSGGSITNNRANEGGGVAIRTASFYDPDTQNSRISGYFYMHGGTITGNTATNGGGVAVKDKTSFRTFGGSVIGNTATANGGGVYVESSTANMSVDGTADHTGDVNITGNKNAEVNDSNVYLPGGTNISIGQNVLHNIRIGVTLEKLPAEGNFVKFVEAATGVTLTDKIAGGFTIDNNSSNTYSVQNIDN
;
A
#
# COMPACT_ATOMS: atom_id res chain seq x y z
N LEU A 1 20.16 -3.80 35.22
CA LEU A 1 20.83 -2.55 34.86
C LEU A 1 20.06 -2.02 33.63
N ASP A 2 19.13 -1.11 33.89
CA ASP A 2 18.34 -0.44 32.87
C ASP A 2 19.27 0.46 32.05
N ASN A 3 19.58 0.04 30.84
CA ASN A 3 20.11 0.95 29.84
C ASN A 3 18.94 1.82 29.33
N ALA A 4 18.53 2.79 30.13
CA ALA A 4 17.58 3.79 29.68
C ALA A 4 18.26 4.65 28.63
N VAL A 5 17.85 4.49 27.37
CA VAL A 5 18.27 5.38 26.27
C VAL A 5 17.69 6.78 26.58
N ASN A 6 18.56 7.75 26.85
CA ASN A 6 18.16 9.12 27.10
C ASN A 6 17.96 9.83 25.75
N PHE A 7 16.72 10.02 25.36
CA PHE A 7 16.37 10.87 24.21
C PHE A 7 16.72 12.34 24.56
N SER A 8 17.70 12.92 23.89
CA SER A 8 17.98 14.34 24.02
C SER A 8 17.01 15.14 23.14
N LYS A 9 16.49 16.26 23.66
CA LYS A 9 15.68 17.17 22.84
C LYS A 9 16.54 17.69 21.68
N GLY A 10 16.12 17.36 20.44
CA GLY A 10 16.67 17.94 19.23
C GLY A 10 16.16 19.36 18.98
N GLU A 11 16.47 19.89 17.82
CA GLU A 11 15.85 21.12 17.34
C GLU A 11 14.31 20.94 17.31
N LEU A 12 13.60 22.06 17.47
CA LEU A 12 12.13 22.04 17.49
C LEU A 12 11.60 21.55 16.14
N HIS A 13 11.05 20.35 16.14
CA HIS A 13 10.40 19.76 14.98
C HIS A 13 8.90 19.71 15.24
N VAL A 14 8.14 20.48 14.47
CA VAL A 14 6.69 20.63 14.65
C VAL A 14 5.99 20.58 13.30
N HIS A 15 5.16 19.58 13.12
CA HIS A 15 4.26 19.48 11.95
C HIS A 15 3.12 18.50 12.23
N GLY A 16 2.10 18.49 11.38
CA GLY A 16 1.03 17.49 11.45
C GLY A 16 1.51 16.11 10.96
N LEU A 17 0.74 15.07 11.26
CA LEU A 17 0.99 13.69 10.83
C LEU A 17 1.17 13.54 9.31
N CYS A 18 0.54 14.41 8.52
CA CYS A 18 0.68 14.40 7.06
C CYS A 18 2.04 14.92 6.55
N GLY A 19 2.99 15.28 7.42
CA GLY A 19 4.28 15.84 7.04
C GLY A 19 4.21 17.28 6.53
N THR A 20 3.03 17.91 6.52
CA THR A 20 2.83 19.28 6.06
C THR A 20 2.93 20.25 7.22
N ALA A 21 3.86 21.19 7.16
CA ALA A 21 3.96 22.25 8.16
C ALA A 21 2.66 23.07 8.18
N ASN A 22 2.16 23.36 9.39
CA ASN A 22 0.93 24.13 9.59
C ASN A 22 -0.33 23.52 8.93
N CYS A 23 -0.43 22.20 8.89
CA CYS A 23 -1.62 21.52 8.42
C CYS A 23 -2.84 21.96 9.22
N THR A 24 -3.92 22.36 8.53
CA THR A 24 -5.15 22.89 9.14
C THR A 24 -6.22 21.83 9.38
N LEU A 25 -5.97 20.57 9.01
CA LEU A 25 -6.90 19.47 9.25
C LEU A 25 -6.97 19.19 10.75
N THR A 26 -8.17 19.10 11.31
CA THR A 26 -8.41 18.98 12.76
C THR A 26 -7.80 17.75 13.40
N TYR A 27 -7.57 16.68 12.62
CA TYR A 27 -6.91 15.45 13.08
C TYR A 27 -5.39 15.42 12.80
N HIS A 28 -4.84 16.50 12.26
CA HIS A 28 -3.41 16.69 11.98
C HIS A 28 -2.84 17.82 12.83
N GLU A 29 -3.07 17.77 14.14
CA GLU A 29 -2.55 18.79 15.05
C GLU A 29 -1.02 18.83 15.05
N ASN A 30 -0.45 20.05 15.14
CA ASN A 30 0.98 20.22 15.31
C ASN A 30 1.39 19.79 16.72
N VAL A 31 2.32 18.86 16.80
CA VAL A 31 2.84 18.31 18.05
C VAL A 31 4.36 18.43 18.10
N LEU A 32 4.93 18.36 19.30
CA LEU A 32 6.37 18.28 19.48
C LEU A 32 6.83 16.85 19.25
N TRP A 33 7.84 16.73 18.41
CA TRP A 33 8.42 15.45 18.02
C TRP A 33 9.76 15.23 18.69
N THR A 34 10.06 13.99 19.04
CA THR A 34 11.33 13.58 19.66
C THR A 34 12.35 13.17 18.61
N ALA A 35 13.56 13.71 18.67
CA ALA A 35 14.63 13.43 17.74
C ALA A 35 15.20 12.02 17.92
N ILE A 36 15.43 11.32 16.82
CA ILE A 36 16.09 10.01 16.72
C ILE A 36 17.35 10.15 15.88
N ARG A 37 18.50 9.72 16.41
CA ARG A 37 19.84 9.90 15.81
C ARG A 37 20.52 8.59 15.44
N THR A 38 20.17 7.51 16.13
CA THR A 38 20.88 6.23 16.03
C THR A 38 19.91 5.06 15.94
N GLU A 39 20.39 3.92 15.46
CA GLU A 39 19.67 2.65 15.46
C GLU A 39 19.20 2.27 16.88
N GLU A 40 20.05 2.49 17.89
CA GLU A 40 19.73 2.17 19.28
C GLU A 40 18.55 3.03 19.80
N GLU A 41 18.54 4.33 19.51
CA GLU A 41 17.41 5.23 19.82
C GLU A 41 16.13 4.79 19.10
N LEU A 42 16.24 4.43 17.80
CA LEU A 42 15.09 3.93 17.04
C LEU A 42 14.51 2.64 17.63
N ARG A 43 15.37 1.70 18.01
CA ARG A 43 14.96 0.43 18.64
C ARG A 43 14.40 0.59 20.04
N ALA A 44 14.77 1.65 20.74
CA ALA A 44 14.27 1.97 22.07
C ALA A 44 12.85 2.60 22.04
N ILE A 45 12.35 2.98 20.85
CA ILE A 45 10.98 3.44 20.71
C ILE A 45 10.04 2.27 21.03
N GLN A 46 9.26 2.44 22.08
CA GLN A 46 8.21 1.51 22.47
C GLN A 46 6.91 2.28 22.50
N GLY A 47 5.97 1.86 21.67
CA GLY A 47 4.63 2.44 21.66
C GLY A 47 3.95 2.22 22.99
N LYS A 48 3.32 3.28 23.48
CA LYS A 48 2.40 3.27 24.61
C LYS A 48 0.97 3.24 24.07
N GLN A 49 -0.02 3.32 24.94
CA GLN A 49 -1.41 3.47 24.47
C GLN A 49 -1.66 4.80 23.77
N ASP A 50 -0.90 5.85 24.11
CA ASP A 50 -0.98 7.15 23.45
C ASP A 50 0.02 7.22 22.30
N ILE A 51 -0.35 7.91 21.21
CA ILE A 51 0.51 8.12 20.04
C ILE A 51 1.80 8.82 20.44
N GLN A 52 2.93 8.25 20.00
CA GLN A 52 4.25 8.81 20.23
C GLN A 52 4.81 9.38 18.93
N TYR A 53 5.42 10.57 18.98
CA TYR A 53 5.88 11.32 17.84
C TYR A 53 7.39 11.44 17.81
N TYR A 54 8.01 10.95 16.72
CA TYR A 54 9.47 10.92 16.54
C TYR A 54 9.86 11.42 15.16
N TYR A 55 11.07 11.98 15.04
CA TYR A 55 11.64 12.35 13.75
C TYR A 55 13.11 11.97 13.66
N LEU A 56 13.57 11.61 12.47
CA LEU A 56 14.96 11.31 12.23
C LEU A 56 15.78 12.58 12.07
N THR A 57 16.99 12.58 12.60
CA THR A 57 18.00 13.63 12.37
C THR A 57 19.21 13.11 11.61
N ASN A 58 19.29 11.79 11.42
CA ASN A 58 20.34 11.10 10.67
C ASN A 58 19.73 9.94 9.88
N ASN A 59 20.44 9.48 8.87
CA ASN A 59 20.17 8.17 8.28
C ASN A 59 20.40 7.08 9.32
N ILE A 60 19.51 6.12 9.37
CA ILE A 60 19.58 4.98 10.29
C ILE A 60 19.87 3.72 9.48
N GLU A 61 20.90 3.00 9.87
CA GLU A 61 21.25 1.70 9.30
C GLU A 61 20.88 0.59 10.27
N LEU A 62 20.04 -0.35 9.82
CA LEU A 62 19.63 -1.53 10.58
C LEU A 62 20.59 -2.67 10.24
N ASN A 63 21.40 -3.11 11.21
CA ASN A 63 22.51 -4.02 10.90
C ASN A 63 22.23 -5.51 11.18
N ASN A 64 21.30 -5.84 12.04
CA ASN A 64 21.13 -7.22 12.51
C ASN A 64 19.74 -7.80 12.32
N THR A 65 18.71 -6.99 12.49
CA THR A 65 17.31 -7.43 12.47
C THR A 65 16.41 -6.28 12.05
N SER A 66 15.17 -6.60 11.69
CA SER A 66 14.11 -5.62 11.46
C SER A 66 13.95 -4.67 12.64
N TRP A 67 13.54 -3.45 12.37
CA TRP A 67 12.92 -2.63 13.40
C TRP A 67 11.47 -3.07 13.62
N ASN A 68 11.12 -3.41 14.84
CA ASN A 68 9.79 -3.89 15.19
C ASN A 68 9.07 -2.90 16.12
N PRO A 69 8.41 -1.85 15.57
CA PRO A 69 7.61 -0.93 16.37
C PRO A 69 6.33 -1.60 16.90
N THR A 70 6.06 -1.39 18.19
CA THR A 70 4.84 -1.83 18.87
C THR A 70 4.07 -0.64 19.41
N GLY A 71 2.74 -0.75 19.54
CA GLY A 71 1.88 0.35 19.95
C GLY A 71 1.65 1.37 18.84
N ASP A 72 1.38 2.61 19.20
CA ASP A 72 0.98 3.66 18.26
C ASP A 72 2.12 4.69 18.08
N ILE A 73 2.77 4.67 16.92
CA ILE A 73 3.98 5.44 16.65
C ILE A 73 3.82 6.25 15.37
N SER A 74 4.16 7.54 15.45
CA SER A 74 4.32 8.42 14.31
C SER A 74 5.78 8.80 14.13
N LEU A 75 6.36 8.47 12.96
CA LEU A 75 7.73 8.74 12.60
C LEU A 75 7.82 9.64 11.37
N CYS A 76 8.44 10.81 11.52
CA CYS A 76 8.84 11.63 10.38
C CYS A 76 10.26 11.24 9.95
N LEU A 77 10.41 10.87 8.69
CA LEU A 77 11.73 10.57 8.11
C LEU A 77 12.61 11.84 8.00
N ASN A 78 12.00 13.02 7.88
CA ASN A 78 12.71 14.30 7.83
C ASN A 78 13.87 14.33 6.80
N GLY A 79 13.64 13.68 5.65
CA GLY A 79 14.62 13.56 4.57
C GLY A 79 15.67 12.46 4.74
N HIS A 80 15.64 11.74 5.86
CA HIS A 80 16.60 10.69 6.16
C HIS A 80 16.08 9.30 5.76
N SER A 81 17.01 8.34 5.69
CA SER A 81 16.68 6.95 5.36
C SER A 81 16.70 6.02 6.57
N ILE A 82 15.85 5.00 6.51
CA ILE A 82 16.02 3.75 7.25
C ILE A 82 16.48 2.71 6.24
N THR A 83 17.70 2.20 6.40
CA THR A 83 18.34 1.26 5.46
C THR A 83 18.61 -0.07 6.17
N ALA A 84 18.03 -1.16 5.67
CA ALA A 84 18.36 -2.50 6.16
C ALA A 84 19.67 -2.99 5.49
N ASN A 85 20.68 -3.30 6.31
CA ASN A 85 22.00 -3.77 5.88
C ASN A 85 22.11 -5.31 5.89
N GLY A 86 21.01 -6.02 5.87
CA GLY A 86 20.97 -7.49 5.89
C GLY A 86 19.76 -8.03 5.13
N ASP A 87 19.71 -9.35 5.02
CA ASP A 87 18.65 -10.06 4.32
C ASP A 87 17.46 -10.33 5.27
N PHE A 88 16.78 -9.27 5.65
CA PHE A 88 15.63 -9.26 6.56
C PHE A 88 14.72 -8.07 6.22
N ASP A 89 13.45 -8.13 6.59
CA ASP A 89 12.51 -7.02 6.37
C ASP A 89 12.96 -5.76 7.12
N ALA A 90 12.97 -4.59 6.48
CA ALA A 90 13.47 -3.38 7.15
C ALA A 90 12.61 -3.03 8.37
N ILE A 91 11.28 -3.07 8.22
CA ILE A 91 10.35 -2.79 9.32
C ILE A 91 9.32 -3.93 9.41
N THR A 92 9.07 -4.40 10.63
CA THR A 92 8.06 -5.42 10.91
C THR A 92 7.08 -4.87 11.95
N VAL A 93 5.83 -4.58 11.55
CA VAL A 93 4.83 -3.95 12.42
C VAL A 93 3.96 -5.01 13.09
N GLY A 94 4.00 -5.06 14.42
CA GLY A 94 3.27 -6.03 15.23
C GLY A 94 3.96 -7.39 15.36
N SER A 95 3.22 -8.41 15.80
CA SER A 95 3.72 -9.77 16.00
C SER A 95 2.94 -10.82 15.22
N GLU A 96 3.60 -11.90 14.82
CA GLU A 96 3.02 -12.99 14.03
C GLU A 96 1.86 -13.68 14.74
N ASP A 97 1.96 -13.86 16.04
CA ASP A 97 0.93 -14.47 16.90
C ASP A 97 -0.22 -13.51 17.24
N SER A 98 -0.19 -12.30 16.71
CA SER A 98 -1.17 -11.24 16.98
C SER A 98 -1.28 -10.83 18.46
N SER A 99 -0.34 -11.24 19.29
CA SER A 99 -0.31 -10.88 20.74
C SER A 99 0.02 -9.41 20.94
N THR A 100 0.77 -8.82 20.01
CA THR A 100 1.18 -7.42 20.05
C THR A 100 0.82 -6.75 18.72
N ALA A 101 -0.14 -5.83 18.77
CA ALA A 101 -0.46 -4.99 17.63
C ALA A 101 0.48 -3.77 17.59
N GLY A 102 0.79 -3.33 16.37
CA GLY A 102 1.54 -2.09 16.12
C GLY A 102 0.77 -1.20 15.13
N ASN A 103 0.79 0.10 15.37
CA ASN A 103 0.29 1.10 14.44
C ASN A 103 1.44 2.05 14.11
N LEU A 104 1.96 1.94 12.89
CA LEU A 104 3.07 2.79 12.46
C LEU A 104 2.59 3.78 11.39
N HIS A 105 2.71 5.05 11.72
CA HIS A 105 2.49 6.16 10.79
C HIS A 105 3.84 6.72 10.35
N VAL A 106 4.11 6.74 9.05
CA VAL A 106 5.33 7.32 8.49
C VAL A 106 4.98 8.53 7.65
N CYS A 107 5.66 9.62 7.91
CA CYS A 107 5.60 10.84 7.11
C CYS A 107 7.01 11.33 6.74
N ASP A 108 7.09 12.30 5.88
CA ASP A 108 8.35 12.97 5.52
C ASP A 108 8.08 14.40 5.12
N CYS A 109 8.58 15.36 5.89
CA CYS A 109 8.35 16.77 5.65
C CYS A 109 9.25 17.39 4.58
N THR A 110 10.26 16.66 4.11
CA THR A 110 11.21 17.15 3.08
C THR A 110 11.04 16.49 1.71
N GLY A 111 10.35 15.36 1.64
CA GLY A 111 10.10 14.61 0.42
C GLY A 111 11.24 13.67 -0.02
N ASN A 112 12.35 13.60 0.73
CA ASN A 112 13.53 12.77 0.37
C ASN A 112 13.72 11.54 1.24
N GLY A 113 12.95 11.41 2.30
CA GLY A 113 13.03 10.30 3.25
C GLY A 113 12.64 8.97 2.62
N LYS A 114 13.32 7.90 3.01
CA LYS A 114 13.07 6.57 2.43
C LYS A 114 13.27 5.42 3.40
N ILE A 115 12.54 4.33 3.14
CA ILE A 115 12.74 3.01 3.72
C ILE A 115 13.25 2.10 2.61
N THR A 116 14.44 1.51 2.80
CA THR A 116 15.16 0.82 1.72
C THR A 116 16.07 -0.27 2.25
N HIS A 117 16.63 -1.08 1.37
CA HIS A 117 17.75 -1.98 1.63
C HIS A 117 19.07 -1.40 1.09
N ALA A 118 20.18 -1.85 1.68
CA ALA A 118 21.49 -1.64 1.11
C ALA A 118 21.64 -2.42 -0.22
N GLU A 119 22.65 -2.07 -1.00
CA GLU A 119 22.97 -2.78 -2.23
C GLU A 119 23.21 -4.28 -1.95
N ASP A 120 22.72 -5.14 -2.82
CA ASP A 120 22.78 -6.61 -2.71
C ASP A 120 22.10 -7.22 -1.47
N LYS A 121 21.28 -6.47 -0.74
CA LYS A 121 20.48 -6.98 0.38
C LYS A 121 19.03 -7.18 -0.03
N THR A 122 18.39 -8.18 0.59
CA THR A 122 17.04 -8.59 0.27
C THR A 122 16.13 -8.56 1.51
N GLY A 123 14.89 -8.26 1.28
CA GLY A 123 13.83 -8.18 2.29
C GLY A 123 12.74 -7.22 1.85
N ARG A 124 11.66 -7.20 2.56
CA ARG A 124 10.56 -6.27 2.35
C ARG A 124 10.86 -4.92 2.98
N GLY A 125 10.33 -3.85 2.41
CA GLY A 125 10.38 -2.54 3.07
C GLY A 125 9.61 -2.55 4.39
N VAL A 126 8.35 -3.00 4.34
CA VAL A 126 7.48 -3.08 5.54
C VAL A 126 6.67 -4.37 5.52
N TYR A 127 6.73 -5.11 6.60
CA TYR A 127 5.85 -6.24 6.88
C TYR A 127 4.82 -5.85 7.96
N VAL A 128 3.54 -6.04 7.67
CA VAL A 128 2.46 -5.74 8.62
C VAL A 128 1.76 -7.01 9.03
N HIS A 129 1.89 -7.37 10.31
CA HIS A 129 1.28 -8.53 10.90
C HIS A 129 -0.23 -8.36 11.14
N PRO A 130 -0.98 -9.44 11.43
CA PRO A 130 -2.40 -9.37 11.70
C PRO A 130 -2.74 -8.36 12.81
N ARG A 131 -3.87 -7.66 12.65
CA ARG A 131 -4.39 -6.64 13.58
C ARG A 131 -3.50 -5.39 13.71
N SER A 132 -2.39 -5.31 12.97
CA SER A 132 -1.50 -4.16 12.93
C SER A 132 -1.80 -3.27 11.74
N SER A 133 -1.34 -2.02 11.78
CA SER A 133 -1.52 -1.10 10.67
C SER A 133 -0.24 -0.33 10.33
N PHE A 134 -0.11 -0.05 9.04
CA PHE A 134 0.94 0.81 8.50
C PHE A 134 0.32 1.92 7.66
N HIS A 135 0.69 3.16 7.90
CA HIS A 135 0.20 4.31 7.18
C HIS A 135 1.36 5.15 6.62
N LEU A 136 1.42 5.29 5.30
CA LEU A 136 2.38 6.15 4.62
C LEU A 136 1.70 7.46 4.21
N TRP A 137 2.13 8.56 4.85
CA TRP A 137 1.69 9.92 4.55
C TRP A 137 2.67 10.67 3.65
N GLY A 138 3.95 10.30 3.68
CA GLY A 138 5.02 10.92 2.90
C GLY A 138 6.30 10.11 2.93
N GLY A 139 7.27 10.50 2.10
CA GLY A 139 8.49 9.74 1.88
C GLY A 139 8.33 8.60 0.90
N SER A 140 9.27 7.68 0.83
CA SER A 140 9.24 6.58 -0.12
C SER A 140 9.65 5.23 0.48
N ILE A 141 9.00 4.16 0.03
CA ILE A 141 9.45 2.78 0.25
C ILE A 141 10.03 2.31 -1.09
N THR A 142 11.35 2.11 -1.13
CA THR A 142 12.04 1.96 -2.42
C THR A 142 13.24 1.03 -2.36
N GLY A 143 13.50 0.33 -3.47
CA GLY A 143 14.71 -0.50 -3.62
C GLY A 143 14.69 -1.76 -2.75
N ASN A 144 13.51 -2.21 -2.32
CA ASN A 144 13.37 -3.42 -1.53
C ASN A 144 13.07 -4.61 -2.44
N SER A 145 13.62 -5.78 -2.15
CA SER A 145 13.50 -6.95 -2.98
C SER A 145 13.33 -8.22 -2.16
N THR A 146 12.33 -9.04 -2.52
CA THR A 146 12.11 -10.36 -1.92
C THR A 146 11.70 -11.36 -2.99
N ASP A 147 12.01 -12.63 -2.79
CA ASP A 147 11.49 -13.69 -3.66
C ASP A 147 10.11 -14.21 -3.24
N ASP A 148 9.53 -13.64 -2.20
CA ASP A 148 8.17 -13.94 -1.71
C ASP A 148 7.19 -12.82 -2.13
N CYS A 149 6.38 -12.30 -1.25
CA CYS A 149 5.31 -11.34 -1.50
C CYS A 149 5.62 -9.98 -0.89
N GLY A 150 5.17 -8.90 -1.57
CA GLY A 150 5.19 -7.54 -1.03
C GLY A 150 6.57 -6.94 -0.91
N GLY A 151 7.25 -6.68 -2.03
CA GLY A 151 8.60 -6.09 -2.02
C GLY A 151 8.66 -4.77 -1.25
N GLY A 152 7.75 -3.85 -1.53
CA GLY A 152 7.59 -2.63 -0.75
C GLY A 152 6.87 -2.87 0.58
N VAL A 153 5.62 -3.35 0.51
CA VAL A 153 4.76 -3.56 1.68
C VAL A 153 4.06 -4.91 1.58
N TYR A 154 4.12 -5.68 2.64
CA TYR A 154 3.39 -6.94 2.79
C TYR A 154 2.37 -6.85 3.91
N LEU A 155 1.10 -7.00 3.59
CA LEU A 155 -0.02 -6.99 4.54
C LEU A 155 -0.51 -8.41 4.77
N ASN A 156 -0.02 -9.07 5.80
CA ASN A 156 -0.44 -10.42 6.17
C ASN A 156 -1.55 -10.36 7.24
N GLY A 157 -2.78 -10.15 6.81
CA GLY A 157 -3.91 -9.91 7.73
C GLY A 157 -3.85 -8.53 8.43
N GLY A 158 -2.98 -7.65 7.97
CA GLY A 158 -2.82 -6.29 8.48
C GLY A 158 -3.53 -5.26 7.61
N PHE A 159 -3.47 -4.01 8.06
CA PHE A 159 -4.05 -2.86 7.37
C PHE A 159 -2.94 -1.96 6.83
N GLY A 160 -3.03 -1.60 5.55
CA GLY A 160 -2.14 -0.64 4.92
C GLY A 160 -2.89 0.58 4.43
N TYR A 161 -2.30 1.76 4.58
CA TYR A 161 -2.85 3.02 4.11
C TYR A 161 -1.78 3.80 3.36
N LEU A 162 -2.09 4.25 2.16
CA LEU A 162 -1.27 5.16 1.37
C LEU A 162 -2.06 6.45 1.15
N SER A 163 -1.70 7.50 1.88
CA SER A 163 -2.34 8.82 1.76
C SER A 163 -1.45 9.83 1.03
N GLY A 164 -0.15 9.56 1.00
CA GLY A 164 0.86 10.36 0.30
C GLY A 164 2.14 9.57 0.12
N GLY A 165 3.19 10.21 -0.39
CA GLY A 165 4.47 9.55 -0.65
C GLY A 165 4.41 8.53 -1.79
N SER A 166 5.35 7.59 -1.80
CA SER A 166 5.48 6.63 -2.90
C SER A 166 5.98 5.25 -2.46
N ILE A 167 5.50 4.22 -3.17
CA ILE A 167 6.03 2.85 -3.10
C ILE A 167 6.61 2.56 -4.49
N THR A 168 7.94 2.53 -4.60
CA THR A 168 8.58 2.59 -5.91
C THR A 168 9.82 1.70 -6.03
N ASN A 169 10.04 1.16 -7.24
CA ASN A 169 11.23 0.36 -7.55
C ASN A 169 11.46 -0.81 -6.60
N ASN A 170 10.39 -1.44 -6.11
CA ASN A 170 10.47 -2.65 -5.31
C ASN A 170 10.21 -3.88 -6.18
N ARG A 171 10.74 -5.03 -5.75
CA ARG A 171 10.62 -6.28 -6.47
C ARG A 171 10.11 -7.39 -5.55
N ALA A 172 9.21 -8.25 -6.07
CA ALA A 172 8.74 -9.45 -5.38
C ALA A 172 8.32 -10.53 -6.39
N ASN A 173 7.96 -11.71 -5.91
CA ASN A 173 7.24 -12.67 -6.75
C ASN A 173 5.77 -12.23 -6.93
N GLU A 174 5.13 -11.74 -5.88
CA GLU A 174 3.75 -11.21 -5.93
C GLU A 174 3.67 -9.85 -5.24
N GLY A 175 3.04 -8.87 -5.89
CA GLY A 175 2.92 -7.53 -5.36
C GLY A 175 4.26 -6.84 -5.19
N GLY A 176 4.93 -6.49 -6.27
CA GLY A 176 6.23 -5.81 -6.22
C GLY A 176 6.20 -4.58 -5.30
N GLY A 177 5.17 -3.74 -5.45
CA GLY A 177 4.89 -2.65 -4.53
C GLY A 177 4.21 -3.12 -3.25
N VAL A 178 3.01 -3.72 -3.36
CA VAL A 178 2.17 -4.12 -2.24
C VAL A 178 1.59 -5.51 -2.48
N ALA A 179 1.68 -6.39 -1.49
CA ALA A 179 0.92 -7.63 -1.47
C ALA A 179 -0.03 -7.67 -0.27
N ILE A 180 -1.27 -8.11 -0.51
CA ILE A 180 -2.32 -8.18 0.50
C ILE A 180 -2.74 -9.64 0.62
N ARG A 181 -2.58 -10.22 1.81
CA ARG A 181 -2.92 -11.62 2.08
C ARG A 181 -3.78 -11.77 3.34
N THR A 182 -4.48 -12.88 3.40
CA THR A 182 -5.17 -13.34 4.60
C THR A 182 -4.19 -14.08 5.49
N ALA A 183 -4.02 -13.63 6.72
CA ALA A 183 -3.29 -14.40 7.74
C ALA A 183 -4.16 -15.55 8.25
N SER A 184 -3.53 -16.67 8.46
CA SER A 184 -4.13 -17.81 9.17
C SER A 184 -3.33 -18.05 10.44
N PHE A 185 -3.97 -18.00 11.59
CA PHE A 185 -3.34 -18.34 12.85
C PHE A 185 -4.26 -19.25 13.69
N TYR A 186 -3.65 -20.02 14.57
CA TYR A 186 -4.42 -20.86 15.49
C TYR A 186 -4.93 -19.99 16.65
N ASP A 187 -6.23 -19.82 16.70
CA ASP A 187 -6.93 -19.19 17.83
C ASP A 187 -7.54 -20.34 18.66
N PRO A 188 -7.12 -20.52 19.92
CA PRO A 188 -7.61 -21.61 20.77
C PRO A 188 -9.11 -21.55 21.02
N ASP A 189 -9.71 -20.36 20.98
CA ASP A 189 -11.15 -20.18 21.25
C ASP A 189 -12.03 -20.48 20.03
N THR A 190 -11.52 -20.20 18.81
CA THR A 190 -12.28 -20.34 17.54
C THR A 190 -11.76 -21.46 16.64
N GLN A 191 -10.68 -22.12 17.02
CA GLN A 191 -10.01 -23.24 16.35
C GLN A 191 -9.39 -22.96 14.97
N ASN A 192 -9.64 -21.84 14.35
CA ASN A 192 -8.94 -21.34 13.14
C ASN A 192 -9.44 -19.94 12.82
N SER A 193 -8.71 -18.94 13.18
CA SER A 193 -9.01 -17.56 12.79
C SER A 193 -8.28 -17.19 11.51
N ARG A 194 -9.01 -16.58 10.59
CA ARG A 194 -8.47 -15.92 9.42
C ARG A 194 -8.70 -14.43 9.54
N ILE A 195 -7.66 -13.65 9.38
CA ILE A 195 -7.74 -12.19 9.34
C ILE A 195 -7.38 -11.74 7.94
N SER A 196 -8.33 -11.12 7.27
CA SER A 196 -8.13 -10.55 5.93
C SER A 196 -7.25 -9.31 6.00
N GLY A 197 -6.34 -9.18 5.07
CA GLY A 197 -5.60 -7.95 4.86
C GLY A 197 -6.42 -6.93 4.07
N TYR A 198 -6.17 -5.65 4.33
CA TYR A 198 -6.82 -4.53 3.64
C TYR A 198 -5.79 -3.48 3.27
N PHE A 199 -5.88 -2.99 2.03
CA PHE A 199 -5.10 -1.85 1.59
C PHE A 199 -6.00 -0.72 1.11
N TYR A 200 -5.79 0.47 1.66
CA TYR A 200 -6.54 1.69 1.36
C TYR A 200 -5.60 2.71 0.73
N MET A 201 -5.92 3.15 -0.48
CA MET A 201 -5.16 4.16 -1.19
C MET A 201 -5.99 5.44 -1.31
N HIS A 202 -5.64 6.44 -0.53
CA HIS A 202 -6.30 7.75 -0.55
C HIS A 202 -5.55 8.75 -1.43
N GLY A 203 -4.28 8.48 -1.74
CA GLY A 203 -3.41 9.30 -2.55
C GLY A 203 -2.06 8.62 -2.76
N GLY A 204 -1.03 9.40 -3.08
CA GLY A 204 0.31 8.87 -3.33
C GLY A 204 0.47 8.11 -4.64
N THR A 205 1.60 7.43 -4.79
CA THR A 205 1.95 6.76 -6.05
C THR A 205 2.61 5.40 -5.81
N ILE A 206 2.18 4.39 -6.57
CA ILE A 206 2.82 3.07 -6.66
C ILE A 206 3.39 2.95 -8.08
N THR A 207 4.73 2.96 -8.22
CA THR A 207 5.36 3.06 -9.55
C THR A 207 6.69 2.34 -9.65
N GLY A 208 7.04 1.86 -10.85
CA GLY A 208 8.32 1.22 -11.11
C GLY A 208 8.54 -0.11 -10.39
N ASN A 209 7.52 -0.68 -9.77
CA ASN A 209 7.64 -1.95 -9.07
C ASN A 209 7.51 -3.12 -10.06
N THR A 210 8.14 -4.24 -9.72
CA THR A 210 8.18 -5.43 -10.58
C THR A 210 7.81 -6.71 -9.82
N ALA A 211 7.03 -7.58 -10.47
CA ALA A 211 6.66 -8.88 -9.90
C ALA A 211 6.36 -9.91 -11.00
N THR A 212 6.11 -11.15 -10.59
CA THR A 212 5.48 -12.14 -11.49
C THR A 212 4.00 -11.80 -11.68
N ASN A 213 3.28 -11.53 -10.58
CA ASN A 213 1.90 -11.04 -10.61
C ASN A 213 1.74 -9.80 -9.73
N GLY A 214 0.98 -8.82 -10.21
CA GLY A 214 0.76 -7.57 -9.47
C GLY A 214 2.04 -6.75 -9.32
N GLY A 215 2.61 -6.26 -10.42
CA GLY A 215 3.81 -5.42 -10.35
C GLY A 215 3.66 -4.30 -9.32
N GLY A 216 2.54 -3.58 -9.35
CA GLY A 216 2.17 -2.61 -8.33
C GLY A 216 1.55 -3.26 -7.08
N VAL A 217 0.40 -3.92 -7.25
CA VAL A 217 -0.41 -4.47 -6.14
C VAL A 217 -0.88 -5.89 -6.46
N ALA A 218 -0.72 -6.83 -5.54
CA ALA A 218 -1.36 -8.15 -5.59
C ALA A 218 -2.45 -8.26 -4.52
N VAL A 219 -3.69 -8.52 -4.97
CA VAL A 219 -4.87 -8.70 -4.11
C VAL A 219 -5.19 -10.19 -4.07
N LYS A 220 -4.88 -10.82 -2.96
CA LYS A 220 -5.03 -12.26 -2.80
C LYS A 220 -6.41 -12.64 -2.26
N ASP A 221 -6.69 -13.93 -2.23
CA ASP A 221 -7.97 -14.48 -1.80
C ASP A 221 -8.49 -13.88 -0.46
N LYS A 222 -9.74 -13.45 -0.44
CA LYS A 222 -10.43 -12.87 0.72
C LYS A 222 -9.80 -11.58 1.29
N THR A 223 -9.08 -10.83 0.46
CA THR A 223 -8.51 -9.54 0.83
C THR A 223 -9.09 -8.41 -0.01
N SER A 224 -8.79 -7.18 0.35
CA SER A 224 -9.36 -6.03 -0.34
C SER A 224 -8.35 -4.92 -0.59
N PHE A 225 -8.33 -4.45 -1.83
CA PHE A 225 -7.72 -3.18 -2.23
C PHE A 225 -8.82 -2.17 -2.53
N ARG A 226 -8.84 -1.06 -1.77
CA ARG A 226 -9.80 0.03 -1.95
C ARG A 226 -9.05 1.31 -2.31
N THR A 227 -9.42 1.94 -3.42
CA THR A 227 -8.80 3.20 -3.82
C THR A 227 -9.81 4.34 -3.82
N PHE A 228 -9.43 5.46 -3.22
CA PHE A 228 -10.17 6.72 -3.11
C PHE A 228 -9.47 7.83 -3.91
N GLY A 229 -8.25 7.57 -4.39
CA GLY A 229 -7.42 8.48 -5.15
C GLY A 229 -6.01 7.93 -5.29
N GLY A 230 -5.16 8.64 -6.05
CA GLY A 230 -3.77 8.27 -6.27
C GLY A 230 -3.51 7.51 -7.56
N SER A 231 -2.27 7.07 -7.76
CA SER A 231 -1.81 6.52 -9.03
C SER A 231 -1.04 5.21 -8.87
N VAL A 232 -1.42 4.21 -9.66
CA VAL A 232 -0.66 2.94 -9.83
C VAL A 232 -0.21 2.92 -11.29
N ILE A 233 1.04 3.33 -11.56
CA ILE A 233 1.53 3.59 -12.92
C ILE A 233 2.95 3.07 -13.13
N GLY A 234 3.28 2.66 -14.34
CA GLY A 234 4.66 2.28 -14.71
C GLY A 234 5.18 1.05 -13.96
N ASN A 235 4.31 0.19 -13.43
CA ASN A 235 4.71 -1.08 -12.83
C ASN A 235 4.73 -2.20 -13.88
N THR A 236 5.45 -3.27 -13.62
CA THR A 236 5.60 -4.37 -14.57
C THR A 236 5.38 -5.73 -13.88
N ALA A 237 4.56 -6.58 -14.51
CA ALA A 237 4.45 -7.98 -14.13
C ALA A 237 4.96 -8.88 -15.25
N THR A 238 5.63 -9.99 -14.92
CA THR A 238 6.04 -10.95 -15.95
C THR A 238 4.88 -11.84 -16.41
N ALA A 239 3.83 -11.97 -15.62
CA ALA A 239 2.60 -12.68 -15.96
C ALA A 239 1.40 -11.73 -15.99
N ASN A 240 0.71 -11.49 -14.87
CA ASN A 240 -0.58 -10.81 -14.85
C ASN A 240 -0.57 -9.55 -13.98
N GLY A 241 -1.34 -8.54 -14.43
CA GLY A 241 -1.57 -7.31 -13.68
C GLY A 241 -0.30 -6.51 -13.41
N GLY A 242 0.28 -5.91 -14.42
CA GLY A 242 1.42 -5.00 -14.24
C GLY A 242 1.15 -3.96 -13.16
N GLY A 243 -0.07 -3.41 -13.15
CA GLY A 243 -0.54 -2.52 -12.09
C GLY A 243 -1.09 -3.28 -10.89
N VAL A 244 -2.24 -3.94 -11.08
CA VAL A 244 -2.97 -4.66 -10.04
C VAL A 244 -3.31 -6.07 -10.51
N TYR A 245 -3.03 -7.04 -9.70
CA TYR A 245 -3.45 -8.42 -9.89
C TYR A 245 -4.54 -8.79 -8.89
N VAL A 246 -5.72 -9.14 -9.38
CA VAL A 246 -6.82 -9.69 -8.56
C VAL A 246 -6.81 -11.21 -8.74
N GLU A 247 -6.59 -11.97 -7.66
CA GLU A 247 -6.34 -13.41 -7.75
C GLU A 247 -7.58 -14.23 -8.07
N SER A 248 -8.71 -13.90 -7.48
CA SER A 248 -9.93 -14.71 -7.54
C SER A 248 -11.19 -13.87 -7.32
N SER A 249 -12.36 -14.49 -7.49
CA SER A 249 -13.65 -13.85 -7.22
C SER A 249 -13.91 -13.51 -5.74
N THR A 250 -13.07 -14.00 -4.82
CA THR A 250 -13.15 -13.63 -3.41
C THR A 250 -12.15 -12.53 -3.02
N ALA A 251 -11.22 -12.20 -3.90
CA ALA A 251 -10.38 -11.00 -3.78
C ALA A 251 -11.19 -9.78 -4.27
N ASN A 252 -11.12 -8.68 -3.56
CA ASN A 252 -11.91 -7.49 -3.86
C ASN A 252 -11.02 -6.31 -4.27
N MET A 253 -11.38 -5.67 -5.37
CA MET A 253 -10.89 -4.36 -5.73
C MET A 253 -12.08 -3.40 -5.84
N SER A 254 -11.97 -2.23 -5.20
CA SER A 254 -13.00 -1.20 -5.30
C SER A 254 -12.43 0.19 -5.54
N VAL A 255 -13.23 1.02 -6.22
CA VAL A 255 -13.06 2.46 -6.32
C VAL A 255 -14.15 3.09 -5.48
N ASP A 256 -13.74 3.87 -4.50
CA ASP A 256 -14.63 4.51 -3.54
C ASP A 256 -14.41 6.03 -3.54
N GLY A 257 -15.36 6.78 -3.02
CA GLY A 257 -15.23 8.21 -2.80
C GLY A 257 -15.64 8.57 -1.37
N THR A 258 -15.06 9.64 -0.86
CA THR A 258 -15.49 10.29 0.39
C THR A 258 -15.56 11.80 0.16
N ALA A 259 -16.27 12.51 1.04
CA ALA A 259 -16.35 13.96 0.94
C ALA A 259 -14.97 14.63 1.04
N ASP A 260 -14.03 14.02 1.74
CA ASP A 260 -12.70 14.55 2.05
C ASP A 260 -11.61 14.07 1.06
N HIS A 261 -11.89 13.09 0.22
CA HIS A 261 -10.93 12.54 -0.75
C HIS A 261 -11.51 12.63 -2.16
N THR A 262 -11.04 13.64 -2.88
CA THR A 262 -11.47 13.97 -4.25
C THR A 262 -10.36 13.77 -5.28
N GLY A 263 -9.30 13.05 -4.91
CA GLY A 263 -8.17 12.78 -5.79
C GLY A 263 -8.53 11.81 -6.91
N ASP A 264 -8.07 12.08 -8.14
CA ASP A 264 -8.28 11.20 -9.27
C ASP A 264 -7.67 9.81 -9.02
N VAL A 265 -8.33 8.76 -9.49
CA VAL A 265 -7.81 7.38 -9.51
C VAL A 265 -7.22 7.11 -10.89
N ASN A 266 -5.93 6.79 -10.91
CA ASN A 266 -5.22 6.49 -12.15
C ASN A 266 -4.47 5.16 -12.07
N ILE A 267 -4.95 4.14 -12.80
CA ILE A 267 -4.29 2.84 -12.92
C ILE A 267 -4.07 2.57 -14.41
N THR A 268 -2.99 3.15 -14.93
CA THR A 268 -2.67 3.10 -16.38
C THR A 268 -1.17 3.01 -16.61
N GLY A 269 -0.77 2.66 -17.84
CA GLY A 269 0.64 2.63 -18.23
C GLY A 269 1.47 1.55 -17.52
N ASN A 270 0.82 0.57 -16.90
CA ASN A 270 1.47 -0.60 -16.35
C ASN A 270 1.62 -1.67 -17.44
N LYS A 271 2.64 -2.51 -17.37
CA LYS A 271 3.03 -3.40 -18.45
C LYS A 271 3.14 -4.86 -18.03
N ASN A 272 3.01 -5.75 -19.00
CA ASN A 272 3.47 -7.14 -18.87
C ASN A 272 4.90 -7.30 -19.42
N ALA A 273 5.44 -8.52 -19.41
CA ALA A 273 6.78 -8.82 -19.93
C ALA A 273 6.95 -8.52 -21.43
N GLU A 274 5.85 -8.56 -22.19
CA GLU A 274 5.84 -8.24 -23.63
C GLU A 274 5.64 -6.74 -23.92
N VAL A 275 5.72 -5.91 -22.88
CA VAL A 275 5.52 -4.44 -22.96
C VAL A 275 4.11 -4.03 -23.37
N ASN A 276 3.16 -4.95 -23.32
CA ASN A 276 1.75 -4.65 -23.52
C ASN A 276 1.12 -4.03 -22.28
N ASP A 277 0.06 -3.25 -22.46
CA ASP A 277 -0.71 -2.71 -21.34
C ASP A 277 -1.31 -3.85 -20.51
N SER A 278 -1.11 -3.78 -19.21
CA SER A 278 -1.57 -4.76 -18.24
C SER A 278 -1.82 -4.06 -16.90
N ASN A 279 -2.90 -3.28 -16.85
CA ASN A 279 -3.14 -2.40 -15.71
C ASN A 279 -3.82 -3.15 -14.55
N VAL A 280 -5.09 -3.51 -14.68
CA VAL A 280 -5.79 -4.33 -13.68
C VAL A 280 -6.15 -5.66 -14.31
N TYR A 281 -5.58 -6.75 -13.83
CA TYR A 281 -5.97 -8.09 -14.27
C TYR A 281 -7.15 -8.59 -13.46
N LEU A 282 -8.21 -9.02 -14.15
CA LEU A 282 -9.41 -9.60 -13.58
C LEU A 282 -9.63 -11.03 -14.10
N PRO A 283 -9.58 -12.05 -13.23
CA PRO A 283 -9.98 -13.40 -13.59
C PRO A 283 -11.48 -13.50 -13.88
N GLY A 284 -11.89 -14.57 -14.54
CA GLY A 284 -13.30 -14.77 -14.92
C GLY A 284 -14.24 -14.71 -13.72
N GLY A 285 -15.33 -13.98 -13.86
CA GLY A 285 -16.35 -13.81 -12.81
C GLY A 285 -15.97 -12.81 -11.70
N THR A 286 -14.92 -12.01 -11.90
CA THR A 286 -14.56 -10.91 -10.99
C THR A 286 -14.96 -9.56 -11.60
N ASN A 287 -15.13 -8.58 -10.71
CA ASN A 287 -15.41 -7.20 -11.09
C ASN A 287 -14.70 -6.20 -10.18
N ILE A 288 -14.61 -4.96 -10.63
CA ILE A 288 -14.23 -3.81 -9.82
C ILE A 288 -15.51 -3.22 -9.24
N SER A 289 -15.59 -3.13 -7.92
CA SER A 289 -16.74 -2.53 -7.24
C SER A 289 -16.64 -1.01 -7.23
N ILE A 290 -17.72 -0.32 -7.54
CA ILE A 290 -17.83 1.14 -7.42
C ILE A 290 -18.65 1.46 -6.17
N GLY A 291 -17.98 2.10 -5.21
CA GLY A 291 -18.60 2.51 -3.95
C GLY A 291 -19.37 3.82 -4.05
N GLN A 292 -19.77 4.36 -2.90
CA GLN A 292 -20.53 5.61 -2.83
C GLN A 292 -19.62 6.83 -3.07
N ASN A 293 -20.21 7.96 -3.46
CA ASN A 293 -19.57 9.27 -3.54
C ASN A 293 -18.36 9.36 -4.49
N VAL A 294 -18.29 8.53 -5.54
CA VAL A 294 -17.23 8.62 -6.55
C VAL A 294 -17.52 9.83 -7.45
N LEU A 295 -16.94 10.98 -7.11
CA LEU A 295 -17.10 12.25 -7.82
C LEU A 295 -15.87 12.64 -8.65
N HIS A 296 -14.73 12.01 -8.39
CA HIS A 296 -13.43 12.24 -9.05
C HIS A 296 -13.34 11.53 -10.41
N ASN A 297 -12.26 11.81 -11.14
CA ASN A 297 -12.03 11.14 -12.41
C ASN A 297 -11.42 9.76 -12.15
N ILE A 298 -11.86 8.79 -12.94
CA ILE A 298 -11.32 7.44 -12.96
C ILE A 298 -10.63 7.23 -14.31
N ARG A 299 -9.43 6.65 -14.28
CA ARG A 299 -8.72 6.15 -15.44
C ARG A 299 -8.13 4.80 -15.10
N ILE A 300 -8.76 3.74 -15.53
CA ILE A 300 -8.36 2.36 -15.21
C ILE A 300 -8.37 1.52 -16.48
N GLY A 301 -7.20 1.02 -16.86
CA GLY A 301 -7.09 -0.04 -17.86
C GLY A 301 -7.39 -1.39 -17.21
N VAL A 302 -8.11 -2.25 -17.91
CA VAL A 302 -8.52 -3.56 -17.42
C VAL A 302 -8.09 -4.64 -18.43
N THR A 303 -7.36 -5.63 -17.94
CA THR A 303 -7.02 -6.85 -18.66
C THR A 303 -7.94 -7.96 -18.19
N LEU A 304 -8.86 -8.38 -19.03
CA LEU A 304 -9.76 -9.51 -18.74
C LEU A 304 -9.06 -10.84 -19.05
N GLU A 305 -9.17 -11.83 -18.15
CA GLU A 305 -8.67 -13.19 -18.40
C GLU A 305 -9.22 -13.77 -19.70
N LYS A 306 -10.51 -13.53 -19.97
CA LYS A 306 -11.19 -13.93 -21.20
C LYS A 306 -12.05 -12.77 -21.72
N LEU A 307 -11.78 -12.39 -22.95
CA LEU A 307 -12.66 -11.47 -23.66
C LEU A 307 -13.98 -12.18 -24.01
N PRO A 308 -15.12 -11.47 -24.02
CA PRO A 308 -16.40 -12.06 -24.41
C PRO A 308 -16.35 -12.54 -25.87
N ALA A 309 -17.13 -13.57 -26.23
CA ALA A 309 -17.35 -13.91 -27.62
C ALA A 309 -18.16 -12.80 -28.31
N GLU A 310 -18.04 -12.74 -29.63
CA GLU A 310 -18.76 -11.73 -30.45
C GLU A 310 -20.27 -11.73 -30.12
N GLY A 311 -20.82 -10.55 -29.88
CA GLY A 311 -22.22 -10.37 -29.51
C GLY A 311 -22.56 -10.62 -28.03
N ASN A 312 -21.59 -11.00 -27.21
CA ASN A 312 -21.78 -11.18 -25.77
C ASN A 312 -21.16 -10.04 -24.95
N PHE A 313 -21.59 -9.91 -23.71
CA PHE A 313 -21.09 -8.93 -22.75
C PHE A 313 -20.40 -9.63 -21.57
N VAL A 314 -19.41 -8.96 -21.00
CA VAL A 314 -18.81 -9.34 -19.70
C VAL A 314 -18.95 -8.14 -18.77
N LYS A 315 -19.58 -8.34 -17.63
CA LYS A 315 -19.63 -7.35 -16.55
C LYS A 315 -18.31 -7.42 -15.77
N PHE A 316 -17.54 -6.35 -15.78
CA PHE A 316 -16.28 -6.25 -15.03
C PHE A 316 -16.26 -5.04 -14.08
N VAL A 317 -17.33 -4.26 -14.04
CA VAL A 317 -17.56 -3.17 -13.08
C VAL A 317 -18.94 -3.35 -12.48
N GLU A 318 -19.07 -3.18 -11.18
CA GLU A 318 -20.32 -3.33 -10.46
C GLU A 318 -20.52 -2.20 -9.45
N ALA A 319 -21.70 -1.60 -9.44
CA ALA A 319 -22.06 -0.60 -8.45
C ALA A 319 -22.43 -1.26 -7.12
N ALA A 320 -21.98 -0.70 -6.01
CA ALA A 320 -22.46 -1.07 -4.69
C ALA A 320 -23.96 -0.74 -4.55
N THR A 321 -24.64 -1.39 -3.63
CA THR A 321 -26.09 -1.17 -3.41
C THR A 321 -26.40 0.32 -3.19
N GLY A 322 -27.32 0.84 -3.99
CA GLY A 322 -27.73 2.25 -3.93
C GLY A 322 -26.81 3.23 -4.67
N VAL A 323 -25.83 2.72 -5.43
CA VAL A 323 -24.96 3.51 -6.30
C VAL A 323 -25.39 3.34 -7.75
N THR A 324 -25.49 4.44 -8.48
CA THR A 324 -25.77 4.43 -9.92
C THR A 324 -24.45 4.63 -10.69
N LEU A 325 -24.15 3.72 -11.60
CA LEU A 325 -23.06 3.90 -12.56
C LEU A 325 -23.47 5.01 -13.55
N THR A 326 -22.65 6.05 -13.61
CA THR A 326 -22.83 7.11 -14.62
C THR A 326 -21.94 6.85 -15.83
N ASP A 327 -22.30 7.43 -16.99
CA ASP A 327 -21.47 7.34 -18.20
C ASP A 327 -20.07 7.93 -17.96
N LYS A 328 -19.93 8.92 -17.09
CA LYS A 328 -18.63 9.45 -16.65
C LYS A 328 -17.78 8.39 -15.98
N ILE A 329 -18.35 7.60 -15.08
CA ILE A 329 -17.65 6.51 -14.37
C ILE A 329 -17.32 5.40 -15.37
N ALA A 330 -18.28 4.96 -16.19
CA ALA A 330 -18.08 3.93 -17.20
C ALA A 330 -17.00 4.34 -18.22
N GLY A 331 -17.00 5.60 -18.67
CA GLY A 331 -15.99 6.15 -19.59
C GLY A 331 -14.58 6.26 -19.02
N GLY A 332 -14.41 6.06 -17.70
CA GLY A 332 -13.10 6.00 -17.04
C GLY A 332 -12.37 4.65 -17.20
N PHE A 333 -13.02 3.63 -17.75
CA PHE A 333 -12.44 2.30 -17.94
C PHE A 333 -12.07 2.05 -19.41
N THR A 334 -10.95 1.34 -19.61
CA THR A 334 -10.49 0.86 -20.92
C THR A 334 -10.14 -0.62 -20.84
N ILE A 335 -10.22 -1.33 -21.98
CA ILE A 335 -9.79 -2.74 -22.05
C ILE A 335 -8.38 -2.80 -22.64
N ASP A 336 -7.41 -3.24 -21.85
CA ASP A 336 -5.99 -3.28 -22.22
C ASP A 336 -5.70 -4.32 -23.33
N ASN A 337 -6.29 -5.49 -23.23
CA ASN A 337 -6.08 -6.58 -24.19
C ASN A 337 -7.05 -6.56 -25.40
N ASN A 338 -7.52 -5.36 -25.75
CA ASN A 338 -8.38 -5.10 -26.91
C ASN A 338 -7.55 -4.59 -28.12
N SER A 339 -6.60 -5.39 -28.58
CA SER A 339 -5.68 -5.01 -29.67
C SER A 339 -6.37 -4.74 -31.01
N SER A 340 -7.55 -5.28 -31.21
CA SER A 340 -8.37 -5.09 -32.44
C SER A 340 -9.36 -3.93 -32.35
N ASN A 341 -9.46 -3.25 -31.21
CA ASN A 341 -10.52 -2.26 -30.93
C ASN A 341 -11.95 -2.78 -31.18
N THR A 342 -12.17 -4.08 -31.01
CA THR A 342 -13.46 -4.74 -31.29
C THR A 342 -14.43 -4.59 -30.14
N TYR A 343 -13.92 -4.32 -28.92
CA TYR A 343 -14.72 -4.22 -27.71
C TYR A 343 -14.81 -2.78 -27.23
N SER A 344 -15.94 -2.38 -26.72
CA SER A 344 -16.16 -1.08 -26.08
C SER A 344 -16.72 -1.26 -24.67
N VAL A 345 -16.38 -0.32 -23.81
CA VAL A 345 -16.97 -0.24 -22.45
C VAL A 345 -18.30 0.52 -22.56
N GLN A 346 -19.36 -0.10 -22.09
CA GLN A 346 -20.69 0.50 -22.09
C GLN A 346 -21.31 0.36 -20.71
N ASN A 347 -22.09 1.36 -20.32
CA ASN A 347 -22.96 1.29 -19.16
C ASN A 347 -24.26 0.59 -19.59
N ILE A 348 -24.51 -0.62 -19.11
CA ILE A 348 -25.69 -1.41 -19.46
C ILE A 348 -26.80 -1.30 -18.41
N ASP A 349 -26.59 -0.55 -17.34
CA ASP A 349 -27.57 -0.34 -16.26
C ASP A 349 -28.46 0.92 -16.50
N ASN A 350 -28.38 1.55 -17.68
CA ASN A 350 -29.20 2.69 -18.13
C ASN A 350 -30.32 2.23 -19.08
#